data_9fbfe04f4d5c731fd4143dc93d43a1e1
#
_entry.id   9fbfe04f4d5c731fd4143dc93d43a1e1
#
_cell.length_a   1.000
_cell.length_b   1.000
_cell.length_c   1.000
_cell.angle_alpha   90.00
_cell.angle_beta   90.00
_cell.angle_gamma   90.00
#
_symmetry.space_group_name_H-M   'P 1'
#
loop_
_entity.id
_entity.type
_entity.pdbx_description
1 polymer ?
#
loop_
_entity_poly.entity_id
_entity_poly.type
_entity_poly.pdbx_seq_one_letter_code
_entity_poly.pdbx_strand_id
1 'polypeptide(L)'
;MEYRFSSLNLYIANSNPGRHTIALPKGSYTIGVTVVGNEIVINYWEPVILTSSPKYVTLELLIVTDNYVLQDYKITPNRLRNLGQGSTNNGDTVYHIFEIQSELFHPHNEFVE
;
A
#
# COMPACT_ATOMS: atom_id res chain seq x y z
N MET A 1 -1.11 19.20 -14.46
CA MET A 1 -1.54 18.75 -13.12
C MET A 1 -0.33 18.75 -12.20
N GLU A 2 -0.45 19.37 -11.06
CA GLU A 2 0.62 19.37 -10.09
C GLU A 2 0.41 18.27 -9.07
N TYR A 3 1.52 17.71 -8.58
CA TYR A 3 1.50 16.67 -7.58
C TYR A 3 2.38 17.05 -6.40
N ARG A 4 1.97 16.64 -5.24
CA ARG A 4 2.72 16.87 -4.01
C ARG A 4 3.11 15.52 -3.40
N PHE A 5 4.35 15.42 -2.93
CA PHE A 5 4.81 14.21 -2.24
C PHE A 5 4.25 14.21 -0.83
N SER A 6 3.65 13.09 -0.43
CA SER A 6 3.00 12.97 0.87
C SER A 6 3.24 11.59 1.45
N SER A 7 2.96 11.45 2.73
CA SER A 7 3.13 10.20 3.44
C SER A 7 1.96 9.96 4.37
N LEU A 8 1.63 8.68 4.55
CA LEU A 8 0.61 8.24 5.49
C LEU A 8 1.25 7.18 6.39
N ASN A 9 1.04 7.32 7.70
CA ASN A 9 1.65 6.43 8.66
C ASN A 9 0.65 5.44 9.22
N LEU A 10 1.06 4.17 9.29
CA LEU A 10 0.31 3.11 9.96
C LEU A 10 1.16 2.57 11.10
N TYR A 11 0.55 2.43 12.26
CA TYR A 11 1.27 1.98 13.45
C TYR A 11 1.30 0.46 13.49
N ILE A 12 2.50 -0.11 13.38
CA ILE A 12 2.66 -1.56 13.26
C ILE A 12 2.17 -2.30 14.50
N ALA A 13 2.42 -1.73 15.68
CA ALA A 13 2.07 -2.43 16.92
C ALA A 13 0.58 -2.76 17.01
N ASN A 14 -0.23 -2.00 16.30
CA ASN A 14 -1.67 -2.22 16.27
C ASN A 14 -2.12 -2.90 14.98
N SER A 15 -1.16 -3.33 14.13
CA SER A 15 -1.47 -3.92 12.84
C SER A 15 -1.16 -5.38 12.86
N ASN A 16 -2.18 -6.21 12.85
CA ASN A 16 -1.97 -7.64 12.67
C ASN A 16 -1.66 -7.91 11.20
N PRO A 17 -0.90 -8.96 10.90
CA PRO A 17 -0.73 -9.36 9.50
C PRO A 17 -2.08 -9.58 8.85
N GLY A 18 -2.19 -9.18 7.60
CA GLY A 18 -3.43 -9.32 6.86
C GLY A 18 -3.77 -8.07 6.09
N ARG A 19 -5.06 -7.94 5.81
CA ARG A 19 -5.56 -6.85 4.97
C ARG A 19 -5.84 -5.60 5.79
N HIS A 20 -5.49 -4.47 5.21
CA HIS A 20 -5.71 -3.16 5.82
C HIS A 20 -6.20 -2.21 4.75
N THR A 21 -7.08 -1.30 5.13
CA THR A 21 -7.64 -0.34 4.19
C THR A 21 -7.17 1.05 4.58
N ILE A 22 -6.73 1.81 3.60
CA ILE A 22 -6.37 3.21 3.80
C ILE A 22 -7.12 4.07 2.80
N ALA A 23 -7.18 5.36 3.08
CA ALA A 23 -7.83 6.32 2.18
C ALA A 23 -6.78 7.30 1.69
N LEU A 24 -6.74 7.50 0.38
CA LEU A 24 -5.84 8.47 -0.24
C LEU A 24 -6.66 9.40 -1.13
N PRO A 25 -6.16 10.61 -1.37
CA PRO A 25 -6.85 11.50 -2.32
C PRO A 25 -6.95 10.83 -3.68
N LYS A 26 -8.09 11.02 -4.33
CA LYS A 26 -8.32 10.44 -5.65
C LYS A 26 -7.25 10.91 -6.62
N GLY A 27 -6.70 9.98 -7.39
CA GLY A 27 -5.64 10.29 -8.33
C GLY A 27 -4.24 10.17 -7.75
N SER A 28 -4.12 9.70 -6.52
CA SER A 28 -2.81 9.49 -5.90
C SER A 28 -2.09 8.30 -6.51
N TYR A 29 -0.77 8.39 -6.51
CA TYR A 29 0.10 7.30 -6.97
C TYR A 29 0.96 6.83 -5.80
N THR A 30 0.77 5.60 -5.38
CA THR A 30 1.63 5.02 -4.35
C THR A 30 3.00 4.74 -4.96
N ILE A 31 4.04 5.09 -4.21
CA ILE A 31 5.42 4.92 -4.66
C ILE A 31 6.03 3.71 -3.97
N GLY A 32 5.85 3.62 -2.67
CA GLY A 32 6.45 2.55 -1.90
C GLY A 32 6.23 2.77 -0.43
N VAL A 33 6.83 1.91 0.38
CA VAL A 33 6.71 2.02 1.83
C VAL A 33 8.09 1.96 2.45
N THR A 34 8.18 2.54 3.64
CA THR A 34 9.36 2.48 4.49
C THR A 34 8.87 2.10 5.88
N VAL A 35 9.61 1.23 6.56
CA VAL A 35 9.30 0.92 7.96
C VAL A 35 10.26 1.73 8.80
N VAL A 36 9.71 2.60 9.65
CA VAL A 36 10.50 3.47 10.50
C VAL A 36 10.02 3.26 11.93
N GLY A 37 10.89 2.70 12.76
CA GLY A 37 10.50 2.38 14.12
C GLY A 37 9.38 1.35 14.11
N ASN A 38 8.23 1.73 14.66
CA ASN A 38 7.06 0.87 14.71
C ASN A 38 5.97 1.35 13.74
N GLU A 39 6.35 2.09 12.71
CA GLU A 39 5.39 2.62 11.76
C GLU A 39 5.73 2.21 10.35
N ILE A 40 4.68 1.92 9.59
CA ILE A 40 4.80 1.74 8.15
C ILE A 40 4.42 3.08 7.53
N VAL A 41 5.37 3.66 6.80
CA VAL A 41 5.17 4.96 6.16
C VAL A 41 4.91 4.70 4.68
N ILE A 42 3.72 5.04 4.23
CA ILE A 42 3.32 4.84 2.84
C ILE A 42 3.55 6.15 2.10
N ASN A 43 4.42 6.09 1.10
CA ASN A 43 4.80 7.27 0.33
C ASN A 43 4.02 7.32 -0.96
N TYR A 44 3.53 8.50 -1.32
CA TYR A 44 2.72 8.63 -2.51
C TYR A 44 2.77 10.06 -3.04
N TRP A 45 2.47 10.20 -4.33
CA TRP A 45 2.22 11.50 -4.94
C TRP A 45 0.72 11.74 -4.93
N GLU A 46 0.31 12.90 -4.47
CA GLU A 46 -1.10 13.28 -4.51
C GLU A 46 -1.30 14.48 -5.42
N PRO A 47 -2.42 14.53 -6.14
CA PRO A 47 -2.71 15.71 -6.94
C PRO A 47 -2.92 16.93 -6.04
N VAL A 48 -2.39 18.07 -6.46
CA VAL A 48 -2.69 19.32 -5.78
C VAL A 48 -4.06 19.77 -6.25
N ILE A 49 -5.04 19.69 -5.37
CA ILE A 49 -6.41 19.99 -5.71
C ILE A 49 -6.80 21.31 -5.07
N LEU A 50 -7.21 22.25 -5.89
CA LEU A 50 -7.57 23.58 -5.43
C LEU A 50 -9.08 23.68 -5.19
N THR A 51 -9.65 22.65 -4.63
CA THR A 51 -11.08 22.61 -4.33
C THR A 51 -11.27 22.39 -2.84
N SER A 52 -12.39 22.88 -2.33
CA SER A 52 -12.71 22.72 -0.92
C SER A 52 -13.27 21.33 -0.59
N SER A 53 -13.49 20.50 -1.61
CA SER A 53 -14.12 19.19 -1.41
C SER A 53 -13.30 18.12 -2.10
N PRO A 54 -12.10 17.80 -1.60
CA PRO A 54 -11.31 16.74 -2.21
C PRO A 54 -12.00 15.40 -2.03
N LYS A 55 -11.83 14.54 -3.03
CA LYS A 55 -12.37 13.20 -3.00
C LYS A 55 -11.28 12.21 -2.62
N TYR A 56 -11.69 11.12 -2.00
CA TYR A 56 -10.76 10.09 -1.56
C TYR A 56 -11.17 8.75 -2.15
N VAL A 57 -10.18 7.89 -2.33
CA VAL A 57 -10.41 6.51 -2.75
C VAL A 57 -9.80 5.60 -1.70
N THR A 58 -10.35 4.42 -1.57
CA THR A 58 -9.78 3.43 -0.65
C THR A 58 -8.76 2.58 -1.38
N LEU A 59 -7.72 2.24 -0.67
CA LEU A 59 -6.66 1.37 -1.15
C LEU A 59 -6.52 0.24 -0.15
N GLU A 60 -6.44 -0.98 -0.65
CA GLU A 60 -6.26 -2.13 0.22
C GLU A 60 -4.82 -2.59 0.20
N LEU A 61 -4.29 -2.81 1.38
CA LEU A 61 -2.93 -3.28 1.57
C LEU A 61 -2.95 -4.67 2.18
N LEU A 62 -1.94 -5.45 1.85
CA LEU A 62 -1.67 -6.71 2.51
C LEU A 62 -0.33 -6.58 3.22
N ILE A 63 -0.34 -6.73 4.55
CA ILE A 63 0.86 -6.63 5.36
C ILE A 63 1.16 -8.02 5.88
N VAL A 64 2.33 -8.53 5.56
CA VAL A 64 2.68 -9.91 5.91
C VAL A 64 4.07 -9.98 6.51
N THR A 65 4.27 -11.03 7.28
CA THR A 65 5.59 -11.46 7.75
C THR A 65 5.93 -12.77 7.07
N ASP A 66 7.15 -13.26 7.30
CA ASP A 66 7.57 -14.55 6.75
C ASP A 66 6.59 -15.65 7.16
N ASN A 67 6.36 -16.57 6.27
CA ASN A 67 5.50 -17.74 6.49
C ASN A 67 4.01 -17.41 6.55
N TYR A 68 3.63 -16.20 6.19
CA TYR A 68 2.22 -15.86 6.08
C TYR A 68 1.58 -16.69 4.97
N VAL A 69 0.41 -17.27 5.27
CA VAL A 69 -0.32 -18.07 4.29
C VAL A 69 -1.47 -17.25 3.75
N LEU A 70 -1.46 -17.03 2.46
CA LEU A 70 -2.53 -16.28 1.80
C LEU A 70 -3.72 -17.22 1.59
N GLN A 71 -4.74 -17.04 2.41
CA GLN A 71 -5.89 -17.94 2.42
C GLN A 71 -7.10 -17.43 1.67
N ASP A 72 -7.09 -16.18 1.32
CA ASP A 72 -8.22 -15.60 0.59
C ASP A 72 -8.10 -15.98 -0.88
N TYR A 73 -8.95 -16.90 -1.30
CA TYR A 73 -8.86 -17.41 -2.67
C TYR A 73 -9.20 -16.34 -3.72
N LYS A 74 -9.74 -15.21 -3.30
CA LYS A 74 -10.00 -14.10 -4.21
C LYS A 74 -8.77 -13.22 -4.41
N ILE A 75 -7.75 -13.43 -3.61
CA ILE A 75 -6.50 -12.68 -3.74
C ILE A 75 -5.42 -13.67 -4.13
N THR A 76 -4.89 -13.52 -5.32
CA THR A 76 -3.79 -14.36 -5.81
C THR A 76 -2.53 -13.50 -5.90
N PRO A 77 -1.35 -14.12 -5.89
CA PRO A 77 -0.11 -13.32 -5.89
C PRO A 77 0.00 -12.36 -7.06
N ASN A 78 -0.57 -12.66 -8.21
CA ASN A 78 -0.49 -11.76 -9.35
C ASN A 78 -1.41 -10.55 -9.22
N ARG A 79 -2.17 -10.44 -8.13
CA ARG A 79 -2.95 -9.26 -7.82
C ARG A 79 -2.27 -8.39 -6.77
N LEU A 80 -1.06 -8.74 -6.38
CA LEU A 80 -0.34 -8.02 -5.34
C LEU A 80 0.81 -7.25 -5.98
N ARG A 81 0.87 -5.96 -5.69
CA ARG A 81 1.97 -5.12 -6.12
C ARG A 81 2.84 -4.81 -4.92
N ASN A 82 4.10 -5.20 -4.99
CA ASN A 82 5.04 -5.00 -3.88
C ASN A 82 5.32 -3.51 -3.69
N LEU A 83 5.06 -3.01 -2.50
CA LEU A 83 5.34 -1.63 -2.15
C LEU A 83 6.64 -1.48 -1.37
N GLY A 84 7.12 -2.55 -0.74
CA GLY A 84 8.35 -2.48 0.00
C GLY A 84 8.34 -3.34 1.24
N GLN A 85 9.42 -3.23 2.02
CA GLN A 85 9.58 -4.01 3.23
C GLN A 85 10.49 -3.26 4.19
N GLY A 86 10.50 -3.70 5.43
CA GLY A 86 11.40 -3.18 6.43
C GLY A 86 11.20 -3.86 7.76
N SER A 87 12.14 -3.67 8.66
CA SER A 87 12.07 -4.28 9.98
C SER A 87 11.76 -3.26 11.05
N THR A 88 11.21 -3.74 12.15
CA THR A 88 10.94 -2.91 13.32
C THR A 88 12.26 -2.50 13.97
N ASN A 89 12.17 -1.63 15.00
CA ASN A 89 13.33 -1.10 15.68
C ASN A 89 14.26 -2.18 16.20
N ASN A 90 13.70 -3.28 16.71
CA ASN A 90 14.52 -4.35 17.28
C ASN A 90 15.01 -5.33 16.23
N GLY A 91 14.56 -5.18 14.98
CA GLY A 91 15.03 -6.04 13.91
C GLY A 91 14.48 -7.45 13.93
N ASP A 92 13.60 -7.77 14.86
CA ASP A 92 13.13 -9.15 15.02
C ASP A 92 12.15 -9.56 13.94
N THR A 93 11.44 -8.62 13.37
CA THR A 93 10.38 -8.93 12.43
C THR A 93 10.53 -8.05 11.19
N VAL A 94 10.47 -8.69 10.03
CA VAL A 94 10.46 -7.97 8.76
C VAL A 94 9.05 -8.00 8.22
N TYR A 95 8.53 -6.84 7.90
CA TYR A 95 7.20 -6.70 7.31
C TYR A 95 7.33 -6.44 5.82
N HIS A 96 6.47 -7.10 5.06
CA HIS A 96 6.39 -6.92 3.61
C HIS A 96 5.00 -6.36 3.31
N ILE A 97 4.95 -5.33 2.49
CA ILE A 97 3.71 -4.62 2.25
C ILE A 97 3.40 -4.65 0.76
N PHE A 98 2.18 -5.08 0.45
CA PHE A 98 1.68 -5.16 -0.92
C PHE A 98 0.42 -4.35 -1.05
N GLU A 99 0.22 -3.81 -2.24
CA GLU A 99 -1.05 -3.21 -2.61
C GLU A 99 -1.89 -4.29 -3.30
N ILE A 100 -3.13 -4.44 -2.86
CA ILE A 100 -4.04 -5.41 -3.47
C ILE A 100 -4.73 -4.72 -4.63
N GLN A 101 -4.49 -5.22 -5.83
CA GLN A 101 -5.09 -4.67 -7.04
C GLN A 101 -6.50 -5.20 -7.19
N SER A 102 -7.43 -4.33 -7.55
CA SER A 102 -8.80 -4.76 -7.77
C SER A 102 -8.93 -5.66 -8.99
N GLU A 103 -7.96 -5.55 -9.90
CA GLU A 103 -7.89 -6.41 -11.08
C GLU A 103 -6.50 -6.99 -11.14
N LEU A 104 -6.32 -8.02 -11.95
CA LEU A 104 -5.03 -8.65 -12.12
C LEU A 104 -4.02 -7.62 -12.58
N PHE A 105 -2.83 -7.67 -11.97
CA PHE A 105 -1.76 -6.78 -12.36
C PHE A 105 -1.04 -7.36 -13.57
N HIS A 106 -1.14 -6.68 -14.68
CA HIS A 106 -0.47 -7.08 -15.93
C HIS A 106 0.21 -5.85 -16.49
N PRO A 107 1.52 -5.71 -16.31
CA PRO A 107 2.21 -4.51 -16.77
C PRO A 107 1.99 -4.22 -18.25
N HIS A 108 1.69 -5.23 -19.04
CA HIS A 108 1.45 -5.07 -20.47
C HIS A 108 -0.02 -5.10 -20.82
N ASN A 109 -0.89 -5.16 -19.83
CA ASN A 109 -2.29 -5.39 -20.05
C ASN A 109 -2.97 -4.22 -20.74
N GLU A 110 -2.40 -3.08 -20.57
CA GLU A 110 -2.97 -1.89 -21.17
C GLU A 110 -2.94 -1.96 -22.70
N PHE A 111 -2.22 -2.91 -23.25
CA PHE A 111 -2.20 -3.07 -24.69
C PHE A 111 -3.26 -4.00 -25.21
N VAL A 112 -3.98 -4.61 -24.31
CA VAL A 112 -4.95 -5.63 -24.68
C VAL A 112 -6.31 -4.95 -24.69
N GLU A 113 -6.64 -4.36 -25.63
CA GLU A 113 -7.96 -3.83 -25.63
C GLU A 113 -8.47 -3.62 -26.91
#